data_d28a25e61ac2b662bfdc11752ccc0b0b
#
_entry.id   d28a25e61ac2b662bfdc11752ccc0b0b
#
_cell.length_a   1.000
_cell.length_b   1.000
_cell.length_c   1.000
_cell.angle_alpha   90.00
_cell.angle_beta   90.00
_cell.angle_gamma   90.00
#
_symmetry.space_group_name_H-M   'P 1'
#
loop_
_entity.id
_entity.type
_entity.pdbx_description
1 polymer ?
#
loop_
_entity_poly.entity_id
_entity_poly.type
_entity_poly.pdbx_seq_one_letter_code
_entity_poly.pdbx_strand_id
1 'polypeptide(L)'
;ESFFDGDGDGTGDFNGLIQRVDYLAALGVTCIWLMPFYPTPDRDDGYDVTDLYGVDRRLGNLGDVVEFIRTAQDRGMRVIADFVLNHTSDRHPWFVESRKSVDNPFRDYYVWRKDTPPDTSEQVVFPGEETSIWTQDKATGEWYLHMFAKHQPDLNVANPAVRNEIAKSMGFWLQLGLDGFRLDAVPFFLELQGTSKEGSATVDPHDYLSALRSFLNRRNGSGVLLGEVNVPYKEQLKYFGGAAGNELNMQFDFLSMQNLYLSLAREDARPLAKSLSSRPKIHPDNQWAMFVRNHDELTLDKLSDAEREEVFAAFGPDEDMQMYGRGLRRRLPTMLNGDPARIRMVYSLMFALPGTPVLFYGEEIGMGEDLSAKGRSAVRSPMQWNDTENGGFSTAPAKDLVAQVVDGYYAPKNIN
;
A
#
# COMPACT_ATOMS: atom_id res chain seq x y z
N GLU A 1 -10.32 5.91 -6.34
CA GLU A 1 -11.52 5.49 -7.07
C GLU A 1 -12.73 5.15 -6.18
N SER A 2 -12.53 4.86 -4.90
CA SER A 2 -13.61 4.44 -3.98
C SER A 2 -13.99 5.49 -2.93
N PHE A 3 -13.51 6.73 -3.03
CA PHE A 3 -13.78 7.74 -1.99
C PHE A 3 -15.00 8.62 -2.31
N PHE A 4 -15.05 9.28 -3.45
CA PHE A 4 -16.20 10.06 -3.92
C PHE A 4 -16.11 10.30 -5.42
N ASP A 5 -17.20 10.05 -6.13
CA ASP A 5 -17.35 10.27 -7.55
C ASP A 5 -17.87 11.71 -7.79
N GLY A 6 -17.04 12.54 -8.41
CA GLY A 6 -17.32 13.95 -8.62
C GLY A 6 -18.02 14.28 -9.92
N ASP A 7 -17.89 13.43 -10.93
CA ASP A 7 -18.46 13.63 -12.27
C ASP A 7 -19.64 12.71 -12.61
N GLY A 8 -19.88 11.69 -11.78
CA GLY A 8 -21.04 10.81 -11.88
C GLY A 8 -20.89 9.68 -12.88
N ASP A 9 -19.64 9.25 -13.13
CA ASP A 9 -19.35 8.13 -14.06
C ASP A 9 -19.33 6.75 -13.37
N GLY A 10 -19.38 6.72 -12.03
CA GLY A 10 -19.35 5.51 -11.22
C GLY A 10 -17.99 5.22 -10.59
N THR A 11 -16.97 6.01 -10.88
CA THR A 11 -15.61 5.91 -10.34
C THR A 11 -15.28 7.16 -9.55
N GLY A 12 -14.78 7.00 -8.33
CA GLY A 12 -14.29 8.16 -7.56
C GLY A 12 -13.05 8.79 -8.20
N ASP A 13 -12.97 10.10 -8.16
CA ASP A 13 -11.98 10.89 -8.88
C ASP A 13 -11.38 12.03 -8.01
N PHE A 14 -10.42 12.79 -8.55
CA PHE A 14 -9.83 13.92 -7.84
C PHE A 14 -10.81 15.06 -7.61
N ASN A 15 -11.73 15.30 -8.53
CA ASN A 15 -12.77 16.34 -8.35
C ASN A 15 -13.70 15.98 -7.19
N GLY A 16 -14.07 14.70 -7.08
CA GLY A 16 -14.80 14.17 -5.94
C GLY A 16 -14.02 14.29 -4.64
N LEU A 17 -12.74 13.94 -4.67
CA LEU A 17 -11.88 14.07 -3.49
C LEU A 17 -11.74 15.53 -3.04
N ILE A 18 -11.59 16.49 -3.96
CA ILE A 18 -11.58 17.93 -3.66
C ILE A 18 -12.86 18.35 -2.93
N GLN A 19 -14.02 17.87 -3.37
CA GLN A 19 -15.31 18.19 -2.72
C GLN A 19 -15.41 17.68 -1.27
N ARG A 20 -14.56 16.74 -0.86
CA ARG A 20 -14.54 16.11 0.46
C ARG A 20 -13.36 16.49 1.35
N VAL A 21 -12.49 17.40 0.89
CA VAL A 21 -11.31 17.84 1.65
C VAL A 21 -11.71 18.48 2.99
N ASP A 22 -12.80 19.25 3.02
CA ASP A 22 -13.31 19.87 4.25
C ASP A 22 -13.74 18.85 5.30
N TYR A 23 -14.33 17.71 4.87
CA TYR A 23 -14.64 16.59 5.75
C TYR A 23 -13.38 16.01 6.41
N LEU A 24 -12.32 15.78 5.61
CA LEU A 24 -11.05 15.27 6.13
C LEU A 24 -10.40 16.25 7.12
N ALA A 25 -10.44 17.54 6.81
CA ALA A 25 -9.93 18.58 7.71
C ALA A 25 -10.74 18.64 9.02
N ALA A 26 -12.07 18.56 8.96
CA ALA A 26 -12.93 18.54 10.13
C ALA A 26 -12.74 17.27 10.99
N LEU A 27 -12.43 16.14 10.37
CA LEU A 27 -12.06 14.90 11.06
C LEU A 27 -10.72 15.01 11.82
N GLY A 28 -9.91 16.02 11.50
CA GLY A 28 -8.60 16.25 12.11
C GLY A 28 -7.44 15.55 11.40
N VAL A 29 -7.64 15.13 10.15
CA VAL A 29 -6.57 14.58 9.30
C VAL A 29 -5.51 15.66 9.06
N THR A 30 -4.24 15.29 9.24
CA THR A 30 -3.08 16.18 9.02
C THR A 30 -2.22 15.76 7.83
N CYS A 31 -2.41 14.54 7.34
CA CYS A 31 -1.74 14.03 6.16
C CYS A 31 -2.66 13.05 5.42
N ILE A 32 -2.73 13.20 4.10
CA ILE A 32 -3.48 12.29 3.23
C ILE A 32 -2.47 11.44 2.47
N TRP A 33 -2.63 10.12 2.53
CA TRP A 33 -1.91 9.18 1.70
C TRP A 33 -2.82 8.73 0.55
N LEU A 34 -2.42 9.09 -0.67
CA LEU A 34 -3.06 8.66 -1.91
C LEU A 34 -2.48 7.31 -2.34
N MET A 35 -3.35 6.33 -2.55
CA MET A 35 -2.99 5.10 -3.25
C MET A 35 -2.56 5.39 -4.69
N PRO A 36 -1.97 4.42 -5.43
CA PRO A 36 -1.49 4.68 -6.78
C PRO A 36 -2.60 5.23 -7.67
N PHE A 37 -2.35 6.39 -8.27
CA PHE A 37 -3.27 7.08 -9.19
C PHE A 37 -2.66 7.26 -10.59
N TYR A 38 -1.55 6.59 -10.83
CA TYR A 38 -0.84 6.60 -12.10
C TYR A 38 -1.59 5.83 -13.18
N PRO A 39 -1.33 6.09 -14.49
CA PRO A 39 -1.89 5.29 -15.56
C PRO A 39 -1.60 3.80 -15.36
N THR A 40 -2.63 2.98 -15.48
CA THR A 40 -2.59 1.55 -15.20
C THR A 40 -3.56 0.79 -16.11
N PRO A 41 -3.32 -0.50 -16.41
CA PRO A 41 -4.33 -1.41 -16.92
C PRO A 41 -5.35 -1.86 -15.87
N ASP A 42 -5.16 -1.44 -14.60
CA ASP A 42 -6.06 -1.70 -13.47
C ASP A 42 -6.28 -3.18 -13.14
N ARG A 43 -5.20 -3.96 -13.18
CA ARG A 43 -5.24 -5.38 -12.80
C ARG A 43 -4.93 -5.62 -11.34
N ASP A 44 -4.42 -4.58 -10.65
CA ASP A 44 -4.09 -4.57 -9.23
C ASP A 44 -4.33 -3.17 -8.64
N ASP A 45 -5.52 -2.60 -8.88
CA ASP A 45 -5.99 -1.32 -8.33
C ASP A 45 -4.93 -0.20 -8.35
N GLY A 46 -4.23 -0.04 -9.49
CA GLY A 46 -3.22 0.99 -9.70
C GLY A 46 -1.79 0.57 -9.42
N TYR A 47 -1.54 -0.56 -8.78
CA TYR A 47 -0.15 -1.02 -8.50
C TYR A 47 0.58 -1.53 -9.74
N ASP A 48 -0.09 -1.84 -10.84
CA ASP A 48 0.53 -2.18 -12.13
C ASP A 48 0.68 -0.93 -13.02
N VAL A 49 1.62 -0.05 -12.65
CA VAL A 49 1.86 1.26 -13.24
C VAL A 49 2.42 1.17 -14.66
N THR A 50 1.87 1.98 -15.61
CA THR A 50 2.38 2.09 -16.99
C THR A 50 3.10 3.40 -17.29
N ASP A 51 2.96 4.42 -16.43
CA ASP A 51 3.62 5.72 -16.55
C ASP A 51 3.77 6.35 -15.17
N LEU A 52 4.99 6.66 -14.76
CA LEU A 52 5.29 7.27 -13.47
C LEU A 52 5.07 8.79 -13.41
N TYR A 53 4.67 9.41 -14.51
CA TYR A 53 4.52 10.88 -14.64
C TYR A 53 3.08 11.30 -14.96
N GLY A 54 2.21 10.35 -15.24
CA GLY A 54 0.81 10.61 -15.61
C GLY A 54 -0.16 10.40 -14.45
N VAL A 55 -1.42 10.73 -14.73
CA VAL A 55 -2.59 10.43 -13.89
C VAL A 55 -3.51 9.52 -14.69
N ASP A 56 -4.09 8.50 -14.07
CA ASP A 56 -5.08 7.65 -14.71
C ASP A 56 -6.30 8.49 -15.10
N ARG A 57 -6.74 8.36 -16.34
CA ARG A 57 -7.81 9.18 -16.91
C ARG A 57 -9.15 9.02 -16.22
N ARG A 58 -9.38 7.86 -15.58
CA ARG A 58 -10.58 7.62 -14.78
C ARG A 58 -10.60 8.48 -13.52
N LEU A 59 -9.44 8.86 -13.01
CA LEU A 59 -9.27 9.60 -11.76
C LEU A 59 -9.12 11.12 -11.98
N GLY A 60 -8.87 11.54 -13.23
CA GLY A 60 -8.67 12.95 -13.58
C GLY A 60 -7.41 13.22 -14.38
N ASN A 61 -6.81 14.38 -14.18
CA ASN A 61 -5.61 14.83 -14.86
C ASN A 61 -4.62 15.53 -13.90
N LEU A 62 -3.45 15.92 -14.40
CA LEU A 62 -2.42 16.61 -13.58
C LEU A 62 -2.92 17.89 -12.93
N GLY A 63 -3.80 18.63 -13.60
CA GLY A 63 -4.40 19.86 -13.05
C GLY A 63 -5.24 19.57 -11.82
N ASP A 64 -6.06 18.53 -11.88
CA ASP A 64 -6.92 18.10 -10.75
C ASP A 64 -6.09 17.64 -9.55
N VAL A 65 -4.99 16.92 -9.78
CA VAL A 65 -4.05 16.52 -8.71
C VAL A 65 -3.42 17.75 -8.05
N VAL A 66 -2.97 18.74 -8.84
CA VAL A 66 -2.37 19.98 -8.31
C VAL A 66 -3.40 20.77 -7.51
N GLU A 67 -4.64 20.86 -8.00
CA GLU A 67 -5.74 21.52 -7.30
C GLU A 67 -6.06 20.83 -5.98
N PHE A 68 -6.14 19.49 -5.99
CA PHE A 68 -6.32 18.70 -4.78
C PHE A 68 -5.22 18.96 -3.75
N ILE A 69 -3.94 18.88 -4.16
CA ILE A 69 -2.80 19.12 -3.26
C ILE A 69 -2.90 20.50 -2.63
N ARG A 70 -3.14 21.56 -3.42
CA ARG A 70 -3.30 22.93 -2.91
C ARG A 70 -4.47 23.05 -1.95
N THR A 71 -5.62 22.47 -2.33
CA THR A 71 -6.84 22.51 -1.51
C THR A 71 -6.64 21.83 -0.15
N ALA A 72 -5.88 20.74 -0.10
CA ALA A 72 -5.51 20.05 1.14
C ALA A 72 -4.53 20.92 1.97
N GLN A 73 -3.50 21.47 1.34
CA GLN A 73 -2.49 22.30 2.00
C GLN A 73 -3.06 23.61 2.56
N ASP A 74 -4.03 24.24 1.87
CA ASP A 74 -4.77 25.40 2.36
C ASP A 74 -5.53 25.12 3.66
N ARG A 75 -5.80 23.85 3.96
CA ARG A 75 -6.43 23.37 5.20
C ARG A 75 -5.44 22.79 6.21
N GLY A 76 -4.15 22.98 5.96
CA GLY A 76 -3.06 22.51 6.84
C GLY A 76 -2.76 21.00 6.72
N MET A 77 -3.30 20.32 5.73
CA MET A 77 -3.01 18.91 5.47
C MET A 77 -1.85 18.73 4.48
N ARG A 78 -0.99 17.76 4.74
CA ARG A 78 0.03 17.28 3.80
C ARG A 78 -0.55 16.22 2.88
N VAL A 79 0.08 16.03 1.73
CA VAL A 79 -0.29 14.99 0.78
C VAL A 79 0.95 14.17 0.42
N ILE A 80 0.89 12.86 0.65
CA ILE A 80 1.87 11.90 0.17
C ILE A 80 1.22 10.92 -0.80
N ALA A 81 1.98 10.44 -1.76
CA ALA A 81 1.50 9.47 -2.74
C ALA A 81 2.19 8.11 -2.54
N ASP A 82 1.49 7.07 -2.92
CA ASP A 82 2.09 5.75 -3.08
C ASP A 82 3.13 5.77 -4.20
N PHE A 83 4.24 5.09 -4.01
CA PHE A 83 5.32 5.07 -4.98
C PHE A 83 5.84 3.64 -5.15
N VAL A 84 5.42 3.01 -6.24
CA VAL A 84 5.72 1.62 -6.56
C VAL A 84 7.09 1.55 -7.20
N LEU A 85 8.09 1.06 -6.47
CA LEU A 85 9.49 0.98 -6.89
C LEU A 85 9.96 -0.42 -7.24
N ASN A 86 9.21 -1.45 -6.79
CA ASN A 86 9.61 -2.83 -7.01
C ASN A 86 9.39 -3.28 -8.46
N HIS A 87 8.30 -2.87 -9.07
CA HIS A 87 7.86 -3.37 -10.38
C HIS A 87 7.12 -2.30 -11.19
N THR A 88 6.82 -2.63 -12.43
CA THR A 88 5.89 -1.89 -13.27
C THR A 88 4.86 -2.86 -13.86
N SER A 89 3.85 -2.34 -14.56
CA SER A 89 3.01 -3.17 -15.42
C SER A 89 3.85 -3.81 -16.55
N ASP A 90 3.48 -4.99 -17.01
CA ASP A 90 4.00 -5.60 -18.24
C ASP A 90 3.64 -4.78 -19.50
N ARG A 91 2.75 -3.79 -19.35
CA ARG A 91 2.40 -2.82 -20.40
C ARG A 91 3.18 -1.51 -20.32
N HIS A 92 4.04 -1.36 -19.31
CA HIS A 92 4.94 -0.21 -19.21
C HIS A 92 5.86 -0.14 -20.45
N PRO A 93 6.06 1.03 -21.09
CA PRO A 93 6.90 1.14 -22.27
C PRO A 93 8.30 0.55 -22.11
N TRP A 94 8.92 0.68 -20.94
CA TRP A 94 10.23 0.09 -20.67
C TRP A 94 10.20 -1.44 -20.76
N PHE A 95 9.16 -2.10 -20.22
CA PHE A 95 9.06 -3.56 -20.29
C PHE A 95 8.74 -4.02 -21.71
N VAL A 96 7.83 -3.34 -22.39
CA VAL A 96 7.51 -3.63 -23.79
C VAL A 96 8.75 -3.55 -24.68
N GLU A 97 9.60 -2.53 -24.47
CA GLU A 97 10.87 -2.41 -25.19
C GLU A 97 11.88 -3.51 -24.77
N SER A 98 12.02 -3.78 -23.46
CA SER A 98 12.97 -4.77 -22.94
C SER A 98 12.77 -6.18 -23.48
N ARG A 99 11.54 -6.52 -23.88
CA ARG A 99 11.16 -7.83 -24.48
C ARG A 99 11.49 -7.98 -25.95
N LYS A 100 11.79 -6.89 -26.68
CA LYS A 100 12.02 -6.96 -28.13
C LYS A 100 13.31 -7.67 -28.49
N SER A 101 14.35 -7.53 -27.65
CA SER A 101 15.66 -8.14 -27.84
C SER A 101 16.44 -8.18 -26.55
N VAL A 102 17.30 -9.16 -26.39
CA VAL A 102 18.25 -9.26 -25.27
C VAL A 102 19.29 -8.12 -25.25
N ASP A 103 19.50 -7.46 -26.39
CA ASP A 103 20.41 -6.33 -26.54
C ASP A 103 19.69 -4.97 -26.49
N ASN A 104 18.39 -4.95 -26.16
CA ASN A 104 17.63 -3.70 -26.07
C ASN A 104 18.16 -2.83 -24.91
N PRO A 105 18.27 -1.50 -25.07
CA PRO A 105 18.72 -0.59 -24.02
C PRO A 105 17.90 -0.68 -22.70
N PHE A 106 16.64 -1.05 -22.78
CA PHE A 106 15.79 -1.25 -21.61
C PHE A 106 15.87 -2.67 -21.02
N ARG A 107 16.67 -3.57 -21.60
CA ARG A 107 16.77 -4.95 -21.10
C ARG A 107 17.14 -5.00 -19.63
N ASP A 108 18.16 -4.29 -19.25
CA ASP A 108 18.68 -4.25 -17.88
C ASP A 108 17.83 -3.37 -16.92
N TYR A 109 16.72 -2.79 -17.38
CA TYR A 109 15.76 -2.11 -16.49
C TYR A 109 14.97 -3.10 -15.64
N TYR A 110 14.91 -4.37 -16.07
CA TYR A 110 14.22 -5.45 -15.38
C TYR A 110 15.19 -6.58 -15.04
N VAL A 111 14.76 -7.46 -14.14
CA VAL A 111 15.58 -8.60 -13.72
C VAL A 111 15.29 -9.79 -14.63
N TRP A 112 16.32 -10.22 -15.37
CA TRP A 112 16.24 -11.31 -16.34
C TRP A 112 17.26 -12.40 -16.04
N ARG A 113 16.93 -13.64 -16.45
CA ARG A 113 17.87 -14.77 -16.45
C ARG A 113 17.69 -15.64 -17.69
N LYS A 114 18.80 -16.24 -18.14
CA LYS A 114 18.82 -17.14 -19.31
C LYS A 114 18.40 -18.56 -18.95
N ASP A 115 18.92 -19.03 -17.84
CA ASP A 115 18.70 -20.42 -17.41
C ASP A 115 17.33 -20.58 -16.78
N THR A 116 16.76 -21.79 -16.93
CA THR A 116 15.53 -22.16 -16.24
C THR A 116 15.67 -21.91 -14.74
N PRO A 117 14.77 -21.16 -14.10
CA PRO A 117 14.84 -20.91 -12.68
C PRO A 117 14.65 -22.21 -11.87
N PRO A 118 15.17 -22.27 -10.65
CA PRO A 118 14.80 -23.33 -9.71
C PRO A 118 13.31 -23.26 -9.39
N ASP A 119 12.79 -24.24 -8.68
CA ASP A 119 11.45 -24.16 -8.09
C ASP A 119 11.41 -23.03 -7.07
N THR A 120 10.46 -22.12 -7.24
CA THR A 120 10.22 -20.94 -6.40
C THR A 120 8.78 -20.88 -5.86
N SER A 121 8.07 -22.00 -5.90
CA SER A 121 6.68 -22.08 -5.46
C SER A 121 6.45 -21.62 -4.01
N GLU A 122 7.45 -21.85 -3.14
CA GLU A 122 7.44 -21.40 -1.74
C GLU A 122 7.72 -19.88 -1.56
N GLN A 123 8.12 -19.19 -2.63
CA GLN A 123 8.49 -17.77 -2.59
C GLN A 123 7.39 -16.86 -3.11
N VAL A 124 6.30 -17.41 -3.65
CA VAL A 124 5.21 -16.60 -4.22
C VAL A 124 4.51 -15.77 -3.15
N VAL A 125 4.30 -14.50 -3.45
CA VAL A 125 3.58 -13.59 -2.56
C VAL A 125 2.07 -13.86 -2.58
N PHE A 126 1.55 -14.32 -3.72
CA PHE A 126 0.12 -14.64 -3.92
C PHE A 126 -0.11 -16.14 -4.14
N PRO A 127 -0.06 -16.98 -3.09
CA PRO A 127 -0.36 -18.40 -3.20
C PRO A 127 -1.76 -18.64 -3.77
N GLY A 128 -1.85 -19.56 -4.73
CA GLY A 128 -3.11 -19.87 -5.44
C GLY A 128 -3.36 -19.01 -6.69
N GLU A 129 -2.71 -17.85 -6.80
CA GLU A 129 -2.74 -17.02 -8.02
C GLU A 129 -1.49 -17.23 -8.89
N GLU A 130 -0.32 -17.33 -8.26
CA GLU A 130 0.95 -17.58 -8.91
C GLU A 130 1.59 -18.90 -8.41
N THR A 131 2.37 -19.53 -9.25
CA THR A 131 3.08 -20.79 -8.94
C THR A 131 4.62 -20.64 -8.97
N SER A 132 5.12 -19.50 -9.42
CA SER A 132 6.54 -19.17 -9.49
C SER A 132 6.68 -17.66 -9.47
N ILE A 133 7.84 -17.18 -9.03
CA ILE A 133 8.23 -15.77 -9.16
C ILE A 133 8.95 -15.47 -10.49
N TRP A 134 9.01 -16.43 -11.40
CA TRP A 134 9.63 -16.30 -12.71
C TRP A 134 8.69 -16.71 -13.83
N THR A 135 8.62 -15.91 -14.88
CA THR A 135 7.87 -16.25 -16.09
C THR A 135 8.78 -16.18 -17.32
N GLN A 136 8.69 -17.22 -18.18
CA GLN A 136 9.41 -17.22 -19.44
C GLN A 136 8.77 -16.27 -20.46
N ASP A 137 9.56 -15.34 -20.95
CA ASP A 137 9.17 -14.48 -22.06
C ASP A 137 9.28 -15.25 -23.39
N LYS A 138 8.15 -15.34 -24.10
CA LYS A 138 8.07 -16.08 -25.37
C LYS A 138 8.88 -15.43 -26.50
N ALA A 139 9.13 -14.12 -26.43
CA ALA A 139 9.82 -13.40 -27.49
C ALA A 139 11.34 -13.65 -27.45
N THR A 140 11.91 -13.68 -26.27
CA THR A 140 13.37 -13.84 -26.07
C THR A 140 13.78 -15.22 -25.56
N GLY A 141 12.83 -16.01 -25.05
CA GLY A 141 13.10 -17.32 -24.43
C GLY A 141 13.74 -17.24 -23.04
N GLU A 142 14.08 -16.03 -22.56
CA GLU A 142 14.63 -15.80 -21.22
C GLU A 142 13.49 -15.60 -20.19
N TRP A 143 13.84 -15.63 -18.91
CA TRP A 143 12.91 -15.53 -17.78
C TRP A 143 13.03 -14.17 -17.12
N TYR A 144 11.89 -13.50 -16.86
CA TYR A 144 11.85 -12.29 -16.05
C TYR A 144 11.31 -12.58 -14.65
N LEU A 145 11.82 -11.82 -13.69
CA LEU A 145 11.38 -11.87 -12.31
C LEU A 145 10.07 -11.09 -12.11
N HIS A 146 9.19 -11.61 -11.28
CA HIS A 146 8.01 -10.93 -10.76
C HIS A 146 7.71 -11.46 -9.35
N MET A 147 8.08 -10.74 -8.32
CA MET A 147 7.81 -11.16 -6.94
C MET A 147 6.31 -11.23 -6.63
N PHE A 148 5.54 -10.34 -7.27
CA PHE A 148 4.09 -10.28 -7.16
C PHE A 148 3.42 -11.06 -8.31
N ALA A 149 2.62 -10.41 -9.12
CA ALA A 149 1.95 -11.09 -10.22
C ALA A 149 2.81 -11.09 -11.50
N LYS A 150 2.63 -12.10 -12.35
CA LYS A 150 3.34 -12.21 -13.64
C LYS A 150 3.18 -11.00 -14.57
N HIS A 151 2.19 -10.18 -14.34
CA HIS A 151 2.00 -8.94 -15.08
C HIS A 151 2.68 -7.72 -14.41
N GLN A 152 3.44 -7.95 -13.35
CA GLN A 152 4.18 -6.95 -12.59
C GLN A 152 5.68 -7.30 -12.59
N PRO A 153 6.38 -7.16 -13.74
CA PRO A 153 7.81 -7.48 -13.84
C PRO A 153 8.64 -6.57 -12.95
N ASP A 154 9.58 -7.16 -12.22
CA ASP A 154 10.40 -6.46 -11.23
C ASP A 154 11.48 -5.60 -11.89
N LEU A 155 11.58 -4.36 -11.42
CA LEU A 155 12.62 -3.41 -11.82
C LEU A 155 13.97 -3.83 -11.25
N ASN A 156 15.01 -3.65 -12.06
CA ASN A 156 16.38 -3.80 -11.63
C ASN A 156 16.88 -2.51 -10.96
N VAL A 157 16.58 -2.33 -9.68
CA VAL A 157 17.00 -1.14 -8.93
C VAL A 157 18.51 -1.07 -8.67
N ALA A 158 19.29 -2.12 -9.00
CA ALA A 158 20.73 -2.04 -9.04
C ALA A 158 21.24 -1.23 -10.27
N ASN A 159 20.39 -1.09 -11.31
CA ASN A 159 20.73 -0.33 -12.51
C ASN A 159 20.68 1.18 -12.24
N PRO A 160 21.79 1.93 -12.41
CA PRO A 160 21.80 3.37 -12.18
C PRO A 160 20.82 4.16 -13.06
N ALA A 161 20.49 3.66 -14.26
CA ALA A 161 19.51 4.31 -15.15
C ALA A 161 18.11 4.22 -14.55
N VAL A 162 17.72 3.07 -13.97
CA VAL A 162 16.45 2.89 -13.25
C VAL A 162 16.37 3.82 -12.05
N ARG A 163 17.42 3.86 -11.21
CA ARG A 163 17.48 4.79 -10.06
C ARG A 163 17.33 6.25 -10.47
N ASN A 164 17.93 6.63 -11.59
CA ASN A 164 17.85 7.98 -12.12
C ASN A 164 16.43 8.33 -12.59
N GLU A 165 15.73 7.42 -13.26
CA GLU A 165 14.34 7.61 -13.67
C GLU A 165 13.40 7.69 -12.46
N ILE A 166 13.59 6.84 -11.45
CA ILE A 166 12.86 6.93 -10.17
C ILE A 166 13.10 8.30 -9.51
N ALA A 167 14.33 8.78 -9.44
CA ALA A 167 14.64 10.08 -8.86
C ALA A 167 14.01 11.24 -9.64
N LYS A 168 13.95 11.16 -10.98
CA LYS A 168 13.27 12.16 -11.82
C LYS A 168 11.77 12.18 -11.55
N SER A 169 11.12 11.02 -11.50
CA SER A 169 9.70 10.91 -11.22
C SER A 169 9.38 11.43 -9.82
N MET A 170 10.17 11.05 -8.80
CA MET A 170 10.04 11.60 -7.45
C MET A 170 10.17 13.13 -7.47
N GLY A 171 11.18 13.67 -8.18
CA GLY A 171 11.39 15.12 -8.33
C GLY A 171 10.23 15.83 -9.02
N PHE A 172 9.63 15.20 -10.02
CA PHE A 172 8.45 15.71 -10.73
C PHE A 172 7.26 15.90 -9.78
N TRP A 173 6.92 14.87 -9.02
CA TRP A 173 5.79 14.94 -8.09
C TRP A 173 6.02 15.89 -6.91
N LEU A 174 7.24 15.97 -6.40
CA LEU A 174 7.60 16.97 -5.38
C LEU A 174 7.50 18.40 -5.93
N GLN A 175 7.82 18.63 -7.21
CA GLN A 175 7.66 19.92 -7.85
C GLN A 175 6.19 20.31 -8.02
N LEU A 176 5.30 19.33 -8.19
CA LEU A 176 3.84 19.54 -8.24
C LEU A 176 3.22 19.77 -6.85
N GLY A 177 3.98 19.56 -5.77
CA GLY A 177 3.57 19.91 -4.41
C GLY A 177 3.37 18.75 -3.44
N LEU A 178 3.66 17.50 -3.83
CA LEU A 178 3.63 16.39 -2.87
C LEU A 178 4.62 16.62 -1.72
N ASP A 179 4.21 16.21 -0.52
CA ASP A 179 5.01 16.31 0.71
C ASP A 179 5.84 15.06 0.99
N GLY A 180 5.76 14.05 0.17
CA GLY A 180 6.51 12.81 0.32
C GLY A 180 5.84 11.61 -0.33
N PHE A 181 6.29 10.42 0.08
CA PHE A 181 5.86 9.17 -0.55
C PHE A 181 5.69 8.06 0.47
N ARG A 182 4.71 7.19 0.21
CA ARG A 182 4.70 5.84 0.77
C ARG A 182 5.43 4.92 -0.20
N LEU A 183 6.52 4.33 0.23
CA LEU A 183 7.27 3.36 -0.57
C LEU A 183 6.66 1.98 -0.40
N ASP A 184 6.17 1.45 -1.51
CA ASP A 184 5.57 0.13 -1.59
C ASP A 184 6.63 -0.97 -1.48
N ALA A 185 6.31 -2.06 -0.77
CA ALA A 185 7.05 -3.31 -0.77
C ALA A 185 8.57 -3.18 -0.60
N VAL A 186 9.02 -2.31 0.32
CA VAL A 186 10.44 -1.91 0.47
C VAL A 186 11.41 -3.09 0.58
N PRO A 187 11.16 -4.15 1.38
CA PRO A 187 12.10 -5.27 1.47
C PRO A 187 12.35 -5.95 0.13
N PHE A 188 11.33 -6.07 -0.72
CA PHE A 188 11.42 -6.80 -1.97
C PHE A 188 12.36 -6.14 -2.98
N PHE A 189 12.22 -4.84 -3.24
CA PHE A 189 13.09 -4.17 -4.20
C PHE A 189 14.53 -4.00 -3.70
N LEU A 190 14.76 -4.07 -2.38
CA LEU A 190 16.12 -4.02 -1.83
C LEU A 190 16.82 -5.39 -1.87
N GLU A 191 16.14 -6.46 -1.52
CA GLU A 191 16.71 -7.81 -1.46
C GLU A 191 17.19 -8.31 -2.83
N LEU A 192 16.53 -7.88 -3.92
CA LEU A 192 16.86 -8.29 -5.28
C LEU A 192 18.15 -7.70 -5.86
N GLN A 193 18.79 -6.74 -5.20
CA GLN A 193 20.06 -6.17 -5.67
C GLN A 193 21.21 -7.21 -5.77
N GLY A 194 21.13 -8.29 -5.02
CA GLY A 194 22.10 -9.39 -5.08
C GLY A 194 22.05 -10.23 -6.37
N THR A 195 21.06 -10.04 -7.25
CA THR A 195 20.90 -10.77 -8.52
C THR A 195 21.50 -10.03 -9.71
N SER A 196 22.07 -8.84 -9.53
CA SER A 196 22.73 -8.10 -10.60
C SER A 196 24.01 -8.81 -11.08
N LYS A 197 24.30 -8.67 -12.39
CA LYS A 197 25.39 -9.32 -13.13
C LYS A 197 26.67 -9.52 -12.32
N GLU A 198 27.31 -10.67 -12.48
CA GLU A 198 28.68 -10.93 -12.02
C GLU A 198 29.57 -9.72 -12.28
N GLY A 199 30.11 -9.11 -11.22
CA GLY A 199 31.07 -8.00 -11.30
C GLY A 199 30.59 -6.62 -10.92
N SER A 200 29.30 -6.41 -10.59
CA SER A 200 28.91 -5.16 -9.91
C SER A 200 29.36 -5.25 -8.44
N ALA A 201 30.08 -4.21 -7.97
CA ALA A 201 30.37 -4.08 -6.55
C ALA A 201 29.06 -4.24 -5.78
N THR A 202 29.08 -5.06 -4.73
CA THR A 202 27.96 -5.22 -3.79
C THR A 202 27.73 -3.87 -3.10
N VAL A 203 26.89 -3.05 -3.72
CA VAL A 203 26.41 -1.82 -3.08
C VAL A 203 25.40 -2.27 -2.04
N ASP A 204 25.56 -1.83 -0.81
CA ASP A 204 24.58 -2.08 0.24
C ASP A 204 23.21 -1.58 -0.26
N PRO A 205 22.17 -2.43 -0.32
CA PRO A 205 20.83 -2.01 -0.73
C PRO A 205 20.32 -0.82 0.09
N HIS A 206 20.67 -0.72 1.36
CA HIS A 206 20.32 0.38 2.23
C HIS A 206 20.91 1.74 1.80
N ASP A 207 22.05 1.76 1.06
CA ASP A 207 22.57 2.99 0.47
C ASP A 207 21.56 3.64 -0.50
N TYR A 208 20.70 2.84 -1.13
CA TYR A 208 19.68 3.37 -2.02
C TYR A 208 18.55 4.08 -1.24
N LEU A 209 18.10 3.54 -0.11
CA LEU A 209 17.14 4.24 0.76
C LEU A 209 17.71 5.55 1.31
N SER A 210 18.96 5.53 1.76
CA SER A 210 19.67 6.73 2.19
C SER A 210 19.77 7.78 1.07
N ALA A 211 20.00 7.34 -0.17
CA ALA A 211 20.04 8.23 -1.34
C ALA A 211 18.65 8.85 -1.63
N LEU A 212 17.57 8.05 -1.58
CA LEU A 212 16.19 8.54 -1.75
C LEU A 212 15.82 9.54 -0.65
N ARG A 213 16.16 9.24 0.62
CA ARG A 213 15.94 10.17 1.72
C ARG A 213 16.70 11.48 1.53
N SER A 214 17.97 11.40 1.13
CA SER A 214 18.79 12.58 0.86
C SER A 214 18.26 13.39 -0.32
N PHE A 215 17.74 12.73 -1.34
CA PHE A 215 17.11 13.38 -2.49
C PHE A 215 15.84 14.13 -2.08
N LEU A 216 14.98 13.52 -1.27
CA LEU A 216 13.78 14.15 -0.72
C LEU A 216 14.15 15.37 0.13
N ASN A 217 15.04 15.19 1.09
CA ASN A 217 15.42 16.26 2.05
C ASN A 217 15.98 17.50 1.36
N ARG A 218 16.72 17.34 0.26
CA ARG A 218 17.23 18.49 -0.53
C ARG A 218 16.14 19.29 -1.24
N ARG A 219 14.96 18.71 -1.48
CA ARG A 219 13.82 19.32 -2.19
C ARG A 219 12.72 19.77 -1.24
N ASN A 220 12.45 18.97 -0.25
CA ASN A 220 11.47 19.22 0.79
C ASN A 220 12.03 18.75 2.15
N GLY A 221 12.59 19.67 2.93
CA GLY A 221 13.22 19.36 4.22
C GLY A 221 12.23 18.82 5.27
N SER A 222 10.93 18.95 5.06
CA SER A 222 9.87 18.39 5.89
C SER A 222 9.16 17.19 5.26
N GLY A 223 9.68 16.73 4.13
CA GLY A 223 9.10 15.60 3.40
C GLY A 223 9.24 14.27 4.14
N VAL A 224 8.34 13.34 3.84
CA VAL A 224 8.23 12.03 4.51
C VAL A 224 8.41 10.88 3.52
N LEU A 225 9.24 9.90 3.90
CA LEU A 225 9.21 8.55 3.34
C LEU A 225 8.58 7.61 4.36
N LEU A 226 7.39 7.13 4.06
CA LEU A 226 6.69 6.10 4.82
C LEU A 226 6.91 4.76 4.12
N GLY A 227 7.52 3.79 4.78
CA GLY A 227 7.80 2.48 4.18
C GLY A 227 6.83 1.39 4.59
N GLU A 228 6.45 0.57 3.63
CA GLU A 228 5.85 -0.72 3.90
C GLU A 228 6.95 -1.75 4.13
N VAL A 229 7.15 -2.13 5.40
CA VAL A 229 8.24 -3.02 5.84
C VAL A 229 7.68 -4.03 6.83
N ASN A 230 7.22 -5.18 6.34
CA ASN A 230 6.67 -6.24 7.18
C ASN A 230 7.73 -7.32 7.47
N VAL A 231 8.73 -6.96 8.28
CA VAL A 231 9.80 -7.84 8.75
C VAL A 231 9.93 -7.77 10.28
N PRO A 232 10.66 -8.69 10.93
CA PRO A 232 10.87 -8.60 12.38
C PRO A 232 11.51 -7.27 12.82
N TYR A 233 11.17 -6.78 14.02
CA TYR A 233 11.63 -5.47 14.53
C TYR A 233 13.15 -5.25 14.45
N LYS A 234 13.95 -6.29 14.67
CA LYS A 234 15.41 -6.20 14.55
C LYS A 234 15.85 -5.82 13.14
N GLU A 235 15.12 -6.29 12.14
CA GLU A 235 15.39 -5.97 10.73
C GLU A 235 14.78 -4.63 10.35
N GLN A 236 13.57 -4.31 10.81
CA GLN A 236 12.93 -3.00 10.59
C GLN A 236 13.84 -1.84 11.01
N LEU A 237 14.65 -2.02 12.05
CA LEU A 237 15.59 -0.97 12.51
C LEU A 237 16.59 -0.58 11.41
N LYS A 238 16.97 -1.51 10.53
CA LYS A 238 17.88 -1.22 9.41
C LYS A 238 17.24 -0.25 8.41
N TYR A 239 15.95 -0.44 8.11
CA TYR A 239 15.20 0.42 7.17
C TYR A 239 14.93 1.83 7.69
N PHE A 240 15.15 2.09 8.96
CA PHE A 240 15.25 3.43 9.50
C PHE A 240 16.66 4.05 9.33
N GLY A 241 17.67 3.27 8.89
CA GLY A 241 19.06 3.68 8.87
C GLY A 241 19.77 3.47 10.22
N GLY A 242 19.29 2.55 11.04
CA GLY A 242 19.87 2.21 12.34
C GLY A 242 19.96 3.42 13.27
N ALA A 243 21.14 3.63 13.83
CA ALA A 243 21.40 4.76 14.74
C ALA A 243 21.43 6.13 14.02
N ALA A 244 21.69 6.16 12.73
CA ALA A 244 21.74 7.40 11.94
C ALA A 244 20.35 7.96 11.60
N GLY A 245 19.33 7.11 11.52
CA GLY A 245 17.96 7.51 11.21
C GLY A 245 17.79 8.16 9.84
N ASN A 246 18.65 7.82 8.87
CA ASN A 246 18.81 8.54 7.61
C ASN A 246 18.19 7.82 6.38
N GLU A 247 17.36 6.79 6.62
CA GLU A 247 16.61 6.09 5.59
C GLU A 247 15.12 6.45 5.68
N LEU A 248 14.21 5.49 5.88
CA LEU A 248 12.79 5.80 6.02
C LEU A 248 12.52 6.71 7.22
N ASN A 249 11.62 7.67 7.05
CA ASN A 249 11.13 8.49 8.18
C ASN A 249 10.18 7.69 9.06
N MET A 250 9.31 6.91 8.42
CA MET A 250 8.24 6.16 9.06
C MET A 250 8.13 4.75 8.50
N GLN A 251 7.69 3.82 9.32
CA GLN A 251 7.34 2.46 8.91
C GLN A 251 6.04 2.04 9.57
N PHE A 252 5.21 1.30 8.83
CA PHE A 252 4.03 0.66 9.40
C PHE A 252 4.41 -0.38 10.44
N ASP A 253 3.72 -0.38 11.58
CA ASP A 253 3.95 -1.37 12.63
C ASP A 253 3.04 -2.60 12.45
N PHE A 254 3.39 -3.45 11.50
CA PHE A 254 2.69 -4.70 11.23
C PHE A 254 2.67 -5.65 12.42
N LEU A 255 3.74 -5.70 13.21
CA LEU A 255 3.83 -6.62 14.34
C LEU A 255 2.85 -6.24 15.45
N SER A 256 2.75 -4.96 15.79
CA SER A 256 1.76 -4.52 16.77
C SER A 256 0.34 -4.65 16.25
N MET A 257 0.11 -4.40 14.96
CA MET A 257 -1.20 -4.60 14.33
C MET A 257 -1.63 -6.08 14.44
N GLN A 258 -0.79 -7.03 14.07
CA GLN A 258 -1.10 -8.47 14.16
C GLN A 258 -1.35 -8.91 15.62
N ASN A 259 -0.53 -8.43 16.56
CA ASN A 259 -0.70 -8.73 17.98
C ASN A 259 -1.91 -8.03 18.61
N LEU A 260 -2.40 -6.93 18.03
CA LEU A 260 -3.69 -6.34 18.40
C LEU A 260 -4.84 -7.32 18.14
N TYR A 261 -4.89 -7.92 16.95
CA TYR A 261 -5.93 -8.90 16.62
C TYR A 261 -5.81 -10.18 17.47
N LEU A 262 -4.61 -10.65 17.75
CA LEU A 262 -4.40 -11.75 18.68
C LEU A 262 -4.89 -11.40 20.10
N SER A 263 -4.64 -10.17 20.54
CA SER A 263 -5.14 -9.67 21.84
C SER A 263 -6.66 -9.61 21.88
N LEU A 264 -7.29 -9.18 20.79
CA LEU A 264 -8.76 -9.13 20.66
C LEU A 264 -9.37 -10.55 20.63
N ALA A 265 -8.74 -11.50 19.95
CA ALA A 265 -9.19 -12.90 19.88
C ALA A 265 -9.10 -13.58 21.24
N ARG A 266 -8.07 -13.30 22.02
CA ARG A 266 -7.84 -13.87 23.36
C ARG A 266 -8.54 -13.11 24.49
N GLU A 267 -9.09 -11.93 24.21
CA GLU A 267 -9.56 -10.98 25.23
C GLU A 267 -8.47 -10.66 26.28
N ASP A 268 -7.21 -10.57 25.82
CA ASP A 268 -6.02 -10.44 26.65
C ASP A 268 -5.04 -9.44 26.04
N ALA A 269 -4.71 -8.37 26.76
CA ALA A 269 -3.82 -7.32 26.28
C ALA A 269 -2.32 -7.75 26.19
N ARG A 270 -1.95 -8.90 26.76
CA ARG A 270 -0.54 -9.33 26.83
C ARG A 270 0.17 -9.48 25.49
N PRO A 271 -0.42 -10.03 24.41
CA PRO A 271 0.23 -10.09 23.09
C PRO A 271 0.63 -8.71 22.57
N LEU A 272 -0.31 -7.76 22.57
CA LEU A 272 -0.03 -6.38 22.14
C LEU A 272 1.00 -5.70 23.05
N ALA A 273 0.87 -5.80 24.36
CA ALA A 273 1.81 -5.23 25.31
C ALA A 273 3.24 -5.77 25.13
N LYS A 274 3.37 -7.08 24.86
CA LYS A 274 4.66 -7.72 24.54
C LYS A 274 5.24 -7.17 23.23
N SER A 275 4.43 -7.05 22.17
CA SER A 275 4.88 -6.47 20.90
C SER A 275 5.40 -5.06 21.07
N LEU A 276 4.62 -4.19 21.72
CA LEU A 276 5.01 -2.79 21.99
C LEU A 276 6.29 -2.69 22.82
N SER A 277 6.44 -3.55 23.81
CA SER A 277 7.64 -3.57 24.68
C SER A 277 8.89 -4.09 23.97
N SER A 278 8.72 -4.83 22.88
CA SER A 278 9.82 -5.37 22.07
C SER A 278 10.28 -4.46 20.94
N ARG A 279 9.59 -3.32 20.72
CA ARG A 279 10.01 -2.32 19.73
C ARG A 279 11.42 -1.83 20.01
N PRO A 280 12.28 -1.77 18.99
CA PRO A 280 13.59 -1.18 19.14
C PRO A 280 13.49 0.33 19.39
N LYS A 281 14.48 0.88 20.08
CA LYS A 281 14.65 2.33 20.12
C LYS A 281 15.07 2.82 18.74
N ILE A 282 14.28 3.69 18.15
CA ILE A 282 14.54 4.33 16.86
C ILE A 282 15.12 5.73 17.06
N HIS A 283 15.67 6.32 15.99
CA HIS A 283 16.15 7.71 16.02
C HIS A 283 14.98 8.66 16.32
N PRO A 284 15.19 9.79 17.04
CA PRO A 284 14.10 10.72 17.38
C PRO A 284 13.33 11.30 16.19
N ASP A 285 13.98 11.40 15.03
CA ASP A 285 13.38 11.89 13.80
C ASP A 285 12.61 10.81 13.02
N ASN A 286 12.58 9.57 13.53
CA ASN A 286 11.85 8.47 12.95
C ASN A 286 10.58 8.19 13.76
N GLN A 287 9.56 7.59 13.12
CA GLN A 287 8.28 7.32 13.78
C GLN A 287 7.66 6.01 13.27
N TRP A 288 6.94 5.33 14.17
CA TRP A 288 6.06 4.22 13.83
C TRP A 288 4.72 4.73 13.31
N ALA A 289 4.20 4.14 12.24
CA ALA A 289 2.85 4.35 11.75
C ALA A 289 1.94 3.24 12.30
N MET A 290 1.02 3.61 13.18
CA MET A 290 0.07 2.72 13.82
C MET A 290 -1.19 2.61 12.97
N PHE A 291 -1.64 1.41 12.72
CA PHE A 291 -2.85 1.18 11.93
C PHE A 291 -3.59 -0.06 12.42
N VAL A 292 -4.87 -0.11 12.15
CA VAL A 292 -5.73 -1.27 12.44
C VAL A 292 -5.92 -2.09 11.17
N ARG A 293 -6.08 -1.43 10.05
CA ARG A 293 -6.33 -2.01 8.75
C ARG A 293 -5.79 -1.09 7.64
N ASN A 294 -5.44 -1.67 6.50
CA ASN A 294 -5.15 -0.97 5.25
C ASN A 294 -6.00 -1.53 4.10
N HIS A 295 -5.67 -1.20 2.87
CA HIS A 295 -6.37 -1.63 1.65
C HIS A 295 -6.05 -3.07 1.20
N ASP A 296 -5.08 -3.74 1.83
CA ASP A 296 -4.67 -5.12 1.53
C ASP A 296 -5.36 -6.15 2.42
N GLU A 297 -5.00 -7.42 2.30
CA GLU A 297 -5.41 -8.39 3.30
C GLU A 297 -4.87 -8.00 4.69
N LEU A 298 -5.64 -8.28 5.72
CA LEU A 298 -5.16 -8.18 7.10
C LEU A 298 -4.13 -9.30 7.31
N THR A 299 -2.87 -9.02 7.03
CA THR A 299 -1.82 -10.04 7.14
C THR A 299 -1.54 -10.43 8.59
N LEU A 300 -1.35 -11.73 8.82
CA LEU A 300 -1.08 -12.34 10.13
C LEU A 300 0.17 -13.25 10.06
N ASP A 301 1.04 -12.98 9.11
CA ASP A 301 2.20 -13.81 8.76
C ASP A 301 3.33 -13.80 9.80
N LYS A 302 3.29 -12.87 10.75
CA LYS A 302 4.26 -12.80 11.87
C LYS A 302 3.74 -13.46 13.15
N LEU A 303 2.50 -13.91 13.16
CA LEU A 303 1.99 -14.81 14.20
C LEU A 303 2.44 -16.25 13.89
N SER A 304 2.60 -17.07 14.92
CA SER A 304 2.74 -18.52 14.74
C SER A 304 1.47 -19.10 14.12
N ASP A 305 1.57 -20.28 13.50
CA ASP A 305 0.42 -20.94 12.90
C ASP A 305 -0.74 -21.12 13.89
N ALA A 306 -0.43 -21.53 15.13
CA ALA A 306 -1.44 -21.68 16.18
C ALA A 306 -2.11 -20.35 16.56
N GLU A 307 -1.34 -19.26 16.65
CA GLU A 307 -1.87 -17.93 16.97
C GLU A 307 -2.70 -17.37 15.81
N ARG A 308 -2.29 -17.64 14.57
CA ARG A 308 -3.06 -17.26 13.37
C ARG A 308 -4.41 -17.98 13.32
N GLU A 309 -4.43 -19.27 13.63
CA GLU A 309 -5.67 -20.04 13.72
C GLU A 309 -6.62 -19.51 14.80
N GLU A 310 -6.11 -19.03 15.95
CA GLU A 310 -6.93 -18.37 16.96
C GLU A 310 -7.61 -17.12 16.42
N VAL A 311 -6.88 -16.31 15.63
CA VAL A 311 -7.42 -15.09 15.01
C VAL A 311 -8.42 -15.46 13.90
N PHE A 312 -8.15 -16.46 13.08
CA PHE A 312 -9.08 -16.95 12.07
C PHE A 312 -10.38 -17.45 12.71
N ALA A 313 -10.29 -18.29 13.73
CA ALA A 313 -11.47 -18.79 14.45
C ALA A 313 -12.34 -17.66 15.05
N ALA A 314 -11.71 -16.56 15.50
CA ALA A 314 -12.41 -15.45 16.11
C ALA A 314 -13.01 -14.47 15.09
N PHE A 315 -12.34 -14.21 13.95
CA PHE A 315 -12.66 -13.08 13.09
C PHE A 315 -12.87 -13.43 11.61
N GLY A 316 -12.55 -14.64 11.21
CA GLY A 316 -12.72 -15.10 9.83
C GLY A 316 -12.77 -16.61 9.75
N PRO A 317 -13.78 -17.27 10.41
CA PRO A 317 -13.86 -18.71 10.46
C PRO A 317 -14.20 -19.36 9.11
N ASP A 318 -14.83 -18.63 8.21
CA ASP A 318 -15.22 -19.16 6.91
C ASP A 318 -14.07 -18.94 5.89
N GLU A 319 -13.90 -19.89 4.98
CA GLU A 319 -12.79 -19.89 4.02
C GLU A 319 -12.80 -18.65 3.10
N ASP A 320 -13.98 -18.17 2.74
CA ASP A 320 -14.16 -16.96 1.92
C ASP A 320 -13.78 -15.66 2.63
N MET A 321 -13.62 -15.67 3.95
CA MET A 321 -13.10 -14.56 4.75
C MET A 321 -11.57 -14.51 4.79
N GLN A 322 -10.92 -15.61 4.39
CA GLN A 322 -9.47 -15.79 4.46
C GLN A 322 -8.81 -15.55 3.10
N MET A 323 -7.51 -15.24 3.12
CA MET A 323 -6.74 -15.00 1.92
C MET A 323 -5.27 -15.42 2.08
N TYR A 324 -4.72 -16.07 1.07
CA TYR A 324 -3.31 -16.47 0.99
C TYR A 324 -2.82 -17.35 2.15
N GLY A 325 -3.70 -18.01 2.90
CA GLY A 325 -3.37 -18.82 4.08
C GLY A 325 -2.74 -18.04 5.24
N ARG A 326 -2.69 -16.71 5.14
CA ARG A 326 -2.03 -15.84 6.14
C ARG A 326 -2.81 -14.60 6.54
N GLY A 327 -3.93 -14.30 5.92
CA GLY A 327 -4.63 -13.04 6.17
C GLY A 327 -6.13 -13.13 6.03
N LEU A 328 -6.81 -12.04 6.40
CA LEU A 328 -8.25 -11.88 6.34
C LEU A 328 -8.62 -10.73 5.39
N ARG A 329 -9.66 -10.93 4.59
CA ARG A 329 -10.26 -9.90 3.74
C ARG A 329 -11.51 -9.31 4.38
N ARG A 330 -11.35 -8.90 5.67
CA ARG A 330 -12.40 -8.33 6.50
C ARG A 330 -12.02 -6.98 7.08
N ARG A 331 -12.99 -6.15 7.41
CA ARG A 331 -12.82 -4.89 8.13
C ARG A 331 -13.15 -5.07 9.62
N LEU A 332 -12.58 -4.23 10.49
CA LEU A 332 -12.74 -4.34 11.94
C LEU A 332 -14.21 -4.35 12.40
N PRO A 333 -15.12 -3.48 11.89
CA PRO A 333 -16.50 -3.44 12.39
C PRO A 333 -17.24 -4.77 12.25
N THR A 334 -17.08 -5.46 11.13
CA THR A 334 -17.71 -6.76 10.88
C THR A 334 -17.08 -7.86 11.72
N MET A 335 -15.75 -7.84 11.90
CA MET A 335 -15.03 -8.75 12.79
C MET A 335 -15.47 -8.61 14.26
N LEU A 336 -15.93 -7.43 14.67
CA LEU A 336 -16.45 -7.16 16.02
C LEU A 336 -17.98 -7.19 16.08
N ASN A 337 -18.65 -7.80 15.08
CA ASN A 337 -20.12 -7.91 15.00
C ASN A 337 -20.85 -6.57 15.14
N GLY A 338 -20.24 -5.47 14.67
CA GLY A 338 -20.80 -4.14 14.75
C GLY A 338 -20.92 -3.56 16.16
N ASP A 339 -20.25 -4.17 17.16
CA ASP A 339 -20.30 -3.64 18.54
C ASP A 339 -19.59 -2.28 18.63
N PRO A 340 -20.34 -1.17 18.78
CA PRO A 340 -19.79 0.16 18.74
C PRO A 340 -18.87 0.47 19.93
N ALA A 341 -19.01 -0.22 21.05
CA ALA A 341 -18.15 -0.04 22.21
C ALA A 341 -16.78 -0.66 21.95
N ARG A 342 -16.75 -1.88 21.40
CA ARG A 342 -15.49 -2.57 21.01
C ARG A 342 -14.79 -1.84 19.87
N ILE A 343 -15.52 -1.39 18.84
CA ILE A 343 -14.95 -0.61 17.73
C ILE A 343 -14.29 0.67 18.25
N ARG A 344 -14.99 1.46 19.05
CA ARG A 344 -14.43 2.69 19.67
C ARG A 344 -13.24 2.39 20.57
N MET A 345 -13.27 1.30 21.31
CA MET A 345 -12.13 0.87 22.14
C MET A 345 -10.87 0.65 21.30
N VAL A 346 -10.98 -0.06 20.18
CA VAL A 346 -9.83 -0.36 19.32
C VAL A 346 -9.23 0.92 18.72
N TYR A 347 -10.05 1.82 18.17
CA TYR A 347 -9.53 3.07 17.62
C TYR A 347 -9.00 4.01 18.70
N SER A 348 -9.65 4.10 19.86
CA SER A 348 -9.12 4.86 21.01
C SER A 348 -7.77 4.33 21.46
N LEU A 349 -7.60 3.01 21.46
CA LEU A 349 -6.32 2.38 21.77
C LEU A 349 -5.26 2.73 20.71
N MET A 350 -5.57 2.62 19.42
CA MET A 350 -4.65 2.99 18.33
C MET A 350 -4.18 4.44 18.46
N PHE A 351 -5.08 5.38 18.75
CA PHE A 351 -4.73 6.79 18.93
C PHE A 351 -3.96 7.06 20.23
N ALA A 352 -4.05 6.19 21.24
CA ALA A 352 -3.35 6.33 22.51
C ALA A 352 -1.94 5.69 22.50
N LEU A 353 -1.65 4.81 21.55
CA LEU A 353 -0.35 4.14 21.46
C LEU A 353 0.73 5.05 20.89
N PRO A 354 2.02 4.85 21.31
CA PRO A 354 3.12 5.60 20.72
C PRO A 354 3.27 5.35 19.23
N GLY A 355 3.15 6.39 18.44
CA GLY A 355 3.23 6.35 16.99
C GLY A 355 2.28 7.37 16.35
N THR A 356 2.30 7.45 15.02
CA THR A 356 1.35 8.24 14.23
C THR A 356 0.19 7.34 13.80
N PRO A 357 -1.05 7.63 14.19
CA PRO A 357 -2.20 6.83 13.77
C PRO A 357 -2.46 7.03 12.27
N VAL A 358 -2.74 5.93 11.58
CA VAL A 358 -3.11 5.90 10.16
C VAL A 358 -4.47 5.22 10.04
N LEU A 359 -5.45 5.94 9.50
CA LEU A 359 -6.79 5.43 9.23
C LEU A 359 -6.93 5.06 7.75
N PHE A 360 -7.57 3.94 7.49
CA PHE A 360 -8.08 3.60 6.17
C PHE A 360 -9.47 4.22 6.02
N TYR A 361 -9.80 4.82 4.86
CA TYR A 361 -11.09 5.47 4.66
C TYR A 361 -12.26 4.53 5.01
N GLY A 362 -13.29 5.10 5.61
CA GLY A 362 -14.48 4.37 6.07
C GLY A 362 -14.34 3.74 7.46
N GLU A 363 -13.15 3.71 8.05
CA GLU A 363 -12.97 3.25 9.43
C GLU A 363 -13.66 4.19 10.42
N GLU A 364 -13.60 5.49 10.16
CA GLU A 364 -14.21 6.54 10.98
C GLU A 364 -15.74 6.45 11.06
N ILE A 365 -16.37 5.82 10.07
CA ILE A 365 -17.83 5.57 10.05
C ILE A 365 -18.19 4.12 10.34
N GLY A 366 -17.20 3.26 10.61
CA GLY A 366 -17.42 1.84 10.91
C GLY A 366 -17.81 1.01 9.69
N MET A 367 -17.28 1.32 8.50
CA MET A 367 -17.61 0.63 7.25
C MET A 367 -17.15 -0.82 7.25
N GLY A 368 -17.98 -1.72 6.73
CA GLY A 368 -17.69 -3.15 6.55
C GLY A 368 -17.04 -3.48 5.21
N GLU A 369 -16.99 -4.77 4.88
CA GLU A 369 -16.47 -5.32 3.63
C GLU A 369 -17.58 -5.94 2.77
N ASP A 370 -17.28 -6.15 1.48
CA ASP A 370 -18.08 -6.95 0.54
C ASP A 370 -17.38 -8.27 0.21
N LEU A 371 -17.76 -9.35 0.88
CA LEU A 371 -17.16 -10.67 0.64
C LEU A 371 -17.54 -11.26 -0.73
N SER A 372 -18.51 -10.72 -1.46
CA SER A 372 -18.83 -11.14 -2.82
C SER A 372 -17.80 -10.62 -3.83
N ALA A 373 -17.10 -9.52 -3.52
CA ALA A 373 -16.02 -9.00 -4.34
C ALA A 373 -14.80 -9.91 -4.29
N LYS A 374 -14.01 -9.96 -5.37
CA LYS A 374 -12.85 -10.84 -5.48
C LYS A 374 -11.64 -10.31 -4.69
N GLY A 375 -10.94 -11.18 -3.99
CA GLY A 375 -9.65 -10.88 -3.39
C GLY A 375 -9.69 -9.67 -2.44
N ARG A 376 -8.71 -8.80 -2.56
CA ARG A 376 -8.56 -7.56 -1.76
C ARG A 376 -9.66 -6.53 -2.03
N SER A 377 -10.33 -6.57 -3.18
CA SER A 377 -11.44 -5.67 -3.50
C SER A 377 -12.58 -5.76 -2.48
N ALA A 378 -12.69 -6.87 -1.74
CA ALA A 378 -13.66 -7.02 -0.65
C ALA A 378 -13.61 -5.87 0.37
N VAL A 379 -12.44 -5.32 0.65
CA VAL A 379 -12.27 -4.25 1.64
C VAL A 379 -12.15 -2.85 1.03
N ARG A 380 -12.23 -2.75 -0.31
CA ARG A 380 -12.06 -1.50 -1.08
C ARG A 380 -13.39 -0.95 -1.60
N SER A 381 -14.47 -1.23 -0.88
CA SER A 381 -15.83 -0.78 -1.22
C SER A 381 -15.95 0.75 -1.21
N PRO A 382 -16.87 1.34 -2.01
CA PRO A 382 -17.08 2.77 -2.04
C PRO A 382 -17.42 3.35 -0.66
N MET A 383 -16.87 4.53 -0.37
CA MET A 383 -17.16 5.30 0.84
C MET A 383 -18.64 5.69 0.87
N GLN A 384 -19.21 5.75 2.04
CA GLN A 384 -20.60 6.14 2.24
C GLN A 384 -20.72 7.48 2.93
N TRP A 385 -21.57 8.35 2.39
CA TRP A 385 -21.69 9.74 2.79
C TRP A 385 -23.07 10.07 3.39
N ASN A 386 -24.10 9.36 2.97
CA ASN A 386 -25.48 9.57 3.41
C ASN A 386 -26.35 8.35 3.04
N ASP A 387 -27.67 8.46 3.27
CA ASP A 387 -28.68 7.42 3.03
C ASP A 387 -29.35 7.49 1.64
N THR A 388 -28.78 8.27 0.72
CA THR A 388 -29.27 8.31 -0.66
C THR A 388 -28.76 7.11 -1.48
N GLU A 389 -29.21 7.00 -2.73
CA GLU A 389 -28.77 5.97 -3.66
C GLU A 389 -27.22 5.90 -3.70
N ASN A 390 -26.66 4.70 -3.80
CA ASN A 390 -25.23 4.42 -3.77
C ASN A 390 -24.53 4.94 -2.49
N GLY A 391 -25.25 5.11 -1.37
CA GLY A 391 -24.68 5.68 -0.15
C GLY A 391 -24.17 7.11 -0.32
N GLY A 392 -24.63 7.83 -1.34
CA GLY A 392 -24.15 9.16 -1.70
C GLY A 392 -22.74 9.19 -2.26
N PHE A 393 -22.14 8.06 -2.65
CA PHE A 393 -20.84 7.96 -3.28
C PHE A 393 -20.85 8.53 -4.71
N SER A 394 -21.87 8.17 -5.49
CA SER A 394 -22.01 8.50 -6.91
C SER A 394 -23.47 8.73 -7.28
N THR A 395 -23.69 9.54 -8.32
CA THR A 395 -24.98 9.72 -9.00
C THR A 395 -25.17 8.76 -10.18
N ALA A 396 -24.17 7.96 -10.50
CA ALA A 396 -24.25 6.94 -11.55
C ALA A 396 -25.25 5.84 -11.18
N PRO A 397 -25.82 5.14 -12.16
CA PRO A 397 -26.59 3.92 -11.87
C PRO A 397 -25.74 2.88 -11.12
N ALA A 398 -26.29 2.18 -10.16
CA ALA A 398 -25.57 1.21 -9.31
C ALA A 398 -24.78 0.15 -10.10
N LYS A 399 -25.25 -0.24 -11.30
CA LYS A 399 -24.55 -1.20 -12.18
C LYS A 399 -23.27 -0.66 -12.82
N ASP A 400 -23.10 0.67 -12.84
CA ASP A 400 -21.97 1.35 -13.47
C ASP A 400 -20.90 1.76 -12.42
N LEU A 401 -21.14 1.46 -11.15
CA LEU A 401 -20.17 1.72 -10.09
C LEU A 401 -18.94 0.82 -10.21
N VAL A 402 -17.76 1.38 -9.94
CA VAL A 402 -16.49 0.65 -9.90
C VAL A 402 -16.51 -0.53 -8.92
N ALA A 403 -17.22 -0.40 -7.81
CA ALA A 403 -17.49 -1.45 -6.83
C ALA A 403 -18.87 -1.23 -6.20
N GLN A 404 -19.44 -2.30 -5.63
CA GLN A 404 -20.74 -2.21 -4.99
C GLN A 404 -20.62 -1.53 -3.63
N VAL A 405 -21.62 -0.69 -3.31
CA VAL A 405 -21.77 -0.13 -1.97
C VAL A 405 -22.23 -1.24 -1.03
N VAL A 406 -21.58 -1.32 0.12
CA VAL A 406 -21.82 -2.39 1.10
C VAL A 406 -22.98 -2.01 2.03
N ASP A 407 -23.92 -2.92 2.23
CA ASP A 407 -24.91 -2.82 3.31
C ASP A 407 -24.31 -3.23 4.66
N GLY A 408 -24.71 -2.62 5.75
CA GLY A 408 -24.34 -3.14 7.05
C GLY A 408 -24.19 -2.13 8.19
N TYR A 409 -23.22 -2.33 9.07
CA TYR A 409 -23.08 -1.74 10.42
C TYR A 409 -22.95 -0.23 10.46
N TYR A 410 -22.54 0.36 9.37
CA TYR A 410 -22.30 1.79 9.21
C TYR A 410 -23.46 2.50 8.52
N ALA A 411 -24.62 1.89 8.41
CA ALA A 411 -25.79 2.59 7.89
C ALA A 411 -25.87 4.02 8.47
N PRO A 412 -26.32 5.02 7.68
CA PRO A 412 -26.26 6.46 8.03
C PRO A 412 -26.72 6.86 9.41
N LYS A 413 -27.57 6.03 10.03
CA LYS A 413 -27.97 6.16 11.45
C LYS A 413 -26.82 6.05 12.47
N ASN A 414 -25.63 5.66 12.05
CA ASN A 414 -24.43 5.60 12.88
C ASN A 414 -23.49 6.80 12.65
N ILE A 415 -23.80 7.66 11.67
CA ILE A 415 -22.99 8.83 11.30
C ILE A 415 -23.48 10.10 12.04
N ASN A 416 -24.62 10.08 12.69
CA ASN A 416 -25.20 11.20 13.44
C ASN A 416 -24.80 11.19 14.91
#